data_cc5c4f31ed45fc7b718096540d8492b4
#
_entry.id   cc5c4f31ed45fc7b718096540d8492b4
#
_cell.length_a   1.000
_cell.length_b   1.000
_cell.length_c   1.000
_cell.angle_alpha   90.00
_cell.angle_beta   90.00
_cell.angle_gamma   90.00
#
_symmetry.space_group_name_H-M   'P 1'
#
loop_
_entity.id
_entity.type
_entity.pdbx_description
1 polymer ?
#
loop_
_entity_poly.entity_id
_entity_poly.type
_entity_poly.pdbx_seq_one_letter_code
_entity_poly.pdbx_strand_id
1 'polypeptide(L)'
;MLALQDSPARRFLQGLGSRLARPKAIAVVSAHWETSGGPAVSLATLPATIHDFGGFPRALYEIQYRAPGAPELAEQAAALFEAAGIAVGRSAERGLDHGAW
;
A
#
# COMPACT_ATOMS: atom_id res chain seq x y z
N MET A 1 -3.71 15.22 10.49
CA MET A 1 -3.89 14.38 9.29
C MET A 1 -3.00 14.84 8.16
N LEU A 2 -1.97 14.06 7.90
CA LEU A 2 -0.90 14.45 6.96
C LEU A 2 -1.45 14.74 5.54
N ALA A 3 -2.40 13.94 5.06
CA ALA A 3 -2.95 14.07 3.71
C ALA A 3 -3.71 15.39 3.45
N LEU A 4 -4.29 16.00 4.49
CA LEU A 4 -5.12 17.21 4.36
C LEU A 4 -4.47 18.47 4.94
N GLN A 5 -3.53 18.33 5.87
CA GLN A 5 -2.91 19.48 6.53
C GLN A 5 -1.72 20.02 5.73
N ASP A 6 -1.66 21.32 5.56
CA ASP A 6 -0.44 21.93 5.06
C ASP A 6 0.64 21.92 6.16
N SER A 7 1.66 21.13 5.96
CA SER A 7 2.76 20.96 6.90
C SER A 7 4.09 20.77 6.16
N PRO A 8 5.23 21.05 6.82
CA PRO A 8 6.54 20.78 6.23
C PRO A 8 6.70 19.32 5.80
N ALA A 9 6.19 18.37 6.60
CA ALA A 9 6.22 16.94 6.28
C ALA A 9 5.43 16.62 5.01
N ARG A 10 4.21 17.15 4.88
CA ARG A 10 3.42 16.97 3.67
C ARG A 10 4.12 17.55 2.44
N ARG A 11 4.63 18.78 2.54
CA ARG A 11 5.35 19.41 1.42
C ARG A 11 6.58 18.62 1.01
N PHE A 12 7.32 18.08 1.98
CA PHE A 12 8.45 17.19 1.72
C PHE A 12 8.02 15.94 0.95
N LEU A 13 6.99 15.24 1.42
CA LEU A 13 6.49 14.02 0.79
C LEU A 13 5.94 14.28 -0.62
N GLN A 14 5.21 15.37 -0.82
CA GLN A 14 4.73 15.76 -2.14
C GLN A 14 5.88 16.02 -3.14
N GLY A 15 6.99 16.58 -2.67
CA GLY A 15 8.16 16.82 -3.48
C GLY A 15 9.07 15.61 -3.68
N LEU A 16 8.87 14.55 -2.90
CA LEU A 16 9.78 13.40 -2.90
C LEU A 16 9.77 12.66 -4.24
N GLY A 17 8.60 12.47 -4.82
CA GLY A 17 8.46 11.76 -6.09
C GLY A 17 9.22 12.39 -7.25
N SER A 18 9.40 13.73 -7.24
CA SER A 18 10.18 14.42 -8.27
C SER A 18 11.70 14.34 -8.06
N ARG A 19 12.14 13.93 -6.87
CA ARG A 19 13.56 13.79 -6.50
C ARG A 19 14.07 12.37 -6.68
N LEU A 20 13.17 11.40 -6.69
CA LEU A 20 13.54 10.00 -6.85
C LEU A 20 13.39 9.58 -8.31
N ALA A 21 14.28 8.70 -8.76
CA ALA A 21 14.07 8.02 -10.03
C ALA A 21 12.76 7.23 -9.99
N ARG A 22 12.02 7.25 -11.10
CA ARG A 22 10.76 6.52 -11.18
C ARG A 22 11.01 5.01 -11.08
N PRO A 23 10.54 4.33 -10.02
CA PRO A 23 10.71 2.89 -9.90
C PRO A 23 9.75 2.15 -10.83
N LYS A 24 10.04 0.89 -11.12
CA LYS A 24 9.12 0.00 -11.83
C LYS A 24 7.93 -0.39 -10.97
N ALA A 25 8.13 -0.51 -9.66
CA ALA A 25 7.11 -0.78 -8.66
C ALA A 25 7.57 -0.31 -7.29
N ILE A 26 6.62 -0.24 -6.35
CA ILE A 26 6.86 0.11 -4.96
C ILE A 26 6.32 -1.03 -4.09
N ALA A 27 7.16 -1.58 -3.24
CA ALA A 27 6.73 -2.51 -2.21
C ALA A 27 6.33 -1.71 -0.96
N VAL A 28 5.12 -1.96 -0.45
CA VAL A 28 4.60 -1.32 0.74
C VAL A 28 4.26 -2.39 1.77
N VAL A 29 4.73 -2.19 3.00
CA VAL A 29 4.33 -3.01 4.15
C VAL A 29 3.40 -2.17 5.01
N SER A 30 2.13 -2.54 5.06
CA SER A 30 1.15 -1.85 5.89
C SER A 30 0.93 -2.56 7.20
N ALA A 31 1.04 -1.80 8.31
CA ALA A 31 0.68 -2.28 9.64
C ALA A 31 -0.85 -2.41 9.85
N HIS A 32 -1.64 -1.89 8.92
CA HIS A 32 -3.10 -1.96 8.97
C HIS A 32 -3.68 -3.18 8.25
N TRP A 33 -2.84 -3.96 7.60
CA TRP A 33 -3.24 -5.24 7.03
C TRP A 33 -2.76 -6.38 7.94
N GLU A 34 -3.60 -6.71 8.90
CA GLU A 34 -3.35 -7.83 9.79
C GLU A 34 -3.84 -9.15 9.16
N THR A 35 -2.99 -10.15 9.17
CA THR A 35 -3.30 -11.48 8.64
C THR A 35 -3.01 -12.54 9.70
N SER A 36 -3.83 -13.58 9.76
CA SER A 36 -3.60 -14.73 10.63
C SER A 36 -2.63 -15.71 9.95
N GLY A 37 -1.67 -16.22 10.72
CA GLY A 37 -0.80 -17.32 10.27
C GLY A 37 0.42 -16.91 9.43
N GLY A 38 0.70 -15.61 9.27
CA GLY A 38 1.90 -15.15 8.59
C GLY A 38 1.67 -14.02 7.59
N PRO A 39 2.70 -13.61 6.84
CA PRO A 39 2.59 -12.54 5.87
C PRO A 39 1.68 -12.92 4.70
N ALA A 40 1.13 -11.89 4.05
CA ALA A 40 0.37 -12.05 2.82
C ALA A 40 0.78 -10.98 1.80
N VAL A 41 0.60 -11.28 0.53
CA VAL A 41 0.82 -10.34 -0.57
C VAL A 41 -0.49 -10.09 -1.31
N SER A 42 -0.65 -8.89 -1.85
CA SER A 42 -1.77 -8.55 -2.71
C SER A 42 -1.42 -8.82 -4.18
N LEU A 43 -2.26 -9.58 -4.84
CA LEU A 43 -2.17 -9.86 -6.28
C LEU A 43 -3.15 -8.98 -7.08
N ALA A 44 -3.79 -7.99 -6.45
CA ALA A 44 -4.74 -7.12 -7.13
C ALA A 44 -4.06 -6.36 -8.27
N THR A 45 -4.66 -6.36 -9.45
CA THR A 45 -4.16 -5.61 -10.61
C THR A 45 -4.54 -4.14 -10.55
N LEU A 46 -5.70 -3.84 -9.96
CA LEU A 46 -6.19 -2.49 -9.71
C LEU A 46 -6.69 -2.40 -8.26
N PRO A 47 -5.75 -2.33 -7.30
CA PRO A 47 -6.13 -2.31 -5.89
C PRO A 47 -7.01 -1.09 -5.57
N ALA A 48 -8.13 -1.32 -4.88
CA ALA A 48 -9.01 -0.27 -4.43
C ALA A 48 -8.35 0.55 -3.31
N THR A 49 -8.74 1.80 -3.18
CA THR A 49 -8.38 2.62 -2.02
C THR A 49 -9.28 2.24 -0.86
N ILE A 50 -8.69 1.79 0.24
CA ILE A 50 -9.43 1.39 1.45
C ILE A 50 -9.38 2.53 2.46
N HIS A 51 -10.56 2.97 2.90
CA HIS A 51 -10.72 4.00 3.93
C HIS A 51 -11.04 3.33 5.27
N ASP A 52 -10.04 2.70 5.85
CA ASP A 52 -10.13 1.87 7.06
C ASP A 52 -10.02 2.70 8.35
N PHE A 53 -10.73 3.80 8.41
CA PHE A 53 -10.75 4.73 9.54
C PHE A 53 -12.14 5.37 9.69
N GLY A 54 -12.38 6.05 10.81
CA GLY A 54 -13.62 6.77 11.08
C GLY A 54 -13.40 8.06 11.84
N GLY A 55 -14.41 8.94 11.85
CA GLY A 55 -14.38 10.18 12.62
C GLY A 55 -13.53 11.30 12.04
N PHE A 56 -13.19 11.24 10.76
CA PHE A 56 -12.40 12.26 10.06
C PHE A 56 -13.25 13.12 9.11
N PRO A 57 -12.73 14.27 8.64
CA PRO A 57 -13.43 15.08 7.66
C PRO A 57 -13.73 14.34 6.37
N ARG A 58 -14.87 14.67 5.74
CA ARG A 58 -15.34 14.04 4.50
C ARG A 58 -14.27 13.99 3.40
N ALA A 59 -13.50 15.07 3.25
CA ALA A 59 -12.45 15.17 2.25
C ALA A 59 -11.43 14.00 2.31
N LEU A 60 -11.20 13.40 3.50
CA LEU A 60 -10.30 12.28 3.62
C LEU A 60 -10.87 11.00 2.98
N TYR A 61 -12.19 10.81 3.05
CA TYR A 61 -12.88 9.66 2.44
C TYR A 61 -13.02 9.80 0.92
N GLU A 62 -12.84 10.98 0.38
CA GLU A 62 -12.91 11.26 -1.05
C GLU A 62 -11.57 11.04 -1.77
N ILE A 63 -10.48 10.85 -1.02
CA ILE A 63 -9.16 10.54 -1.59
C ILE A 63 -9.20 9.19 -2.28
N GLN A 64 -8.75 9.16 -3.53
CA GLN A 64 -8.57 7.93 -4.31
C GLN A 64 -7.12 7.82 -4.74
N TYR A 65 -6.47 6.72 -4.38
CA TYR A 65 -5.12 6.41 -4.80
C TYR A 65 -5.16 5.26 -5.82
N ARG A 66 -5.14 5.62 -7.07
CA ARG A 66 -5.35 4.68 -8.19
C ARG A 66 -4.03 4.17 -8.77
N ALA A 67 -3.14 3.72 -7.91
CA ALA A 67 -1.92 3.06 -8.37
C ALA A 67 -2.26 1.66 -8.91
N PRO A 68 -1.69 1.26 -10.06
CA PRO A 68 -1.83 -0.11 -10.52
C PRO A 68 -1.09 -1.05 -9.57
N GLY A 69 -1.59 -2.27 -9.43
CA GLY A 69 -0.89 -3.33 -8.72
C GLY A 69 0.26 -3.91 -9.54
N ALA A 70 1.05 -4.74 -8.90
CA ALA A 70 2.17 -5.46 -9.52
C ALA A 70 2.13 -6.94 -9.11
N PRO A 71 1.14 -7.72 -9.58
CA PRO A 71 0.95 -9.09 -9.13
C PRO A 71 2.16 -10.00 -9.40
N GLU A 72 2.88 -9.78 -10.50
CA GLU A 72 4.09 -10.57 -10.80
C GLU A 72 5.19 -10.33 -9.76
N LEU A 73 5.40 -9.09 -9.33
CA LEU A 73 6.35 -8.77 -8.26
C LEU A 73 5.88 -9.27 -6.91
N ALA A 74 4.57 -9.23 -6.64
CA ALA A 74 3.99 -9.82 -5.44
C ALA A 74 4.25 -11.33 -5.37
N GLU A 75 4.11 -12.05 -6.47
CA GLU A 75 4.46 -13.48 -6.55
C GLU A 75 5.95 -13.73 -6.34
N GLN A 76 6.81 -12.88 -6.86
CA GLN A 76 8.25 -12.99 -6.61
C GLN A 76 8.57 -12.77 -5.12
N ALA A 77 7.94 -11.81 -4.47
CA ALA A 77 8.08 -11.59 -3.03
C ALA A 77 7.59 -12.80 -2.24
N ALA A 78 6.43 -13.37 -2.59
CA ALA A 78 5.90 -14.57 -1.95
C ALA A 78 6.89 -15.76 -2.11
N ALA A 79 7.45 -15.94 -3.28
CA ALA A 79 8.43 -16.99 -3.53
C ALA A 79 9.71 -16.85 -2.67
N LEU A 80 10.16 -15.62 -2.42
CA LEU A 80 11.29 -15.34 -1.54
C LEU A 80 10.99 -15.70 -0.08
N PHE A 81 9.79 -15.38 0.42
CA PHE A 81 9.35 -15.81 1.75
C PHE A 81 9.30 -17.32 1.85
N GLU A 82 8.70 -17.99 0.88
CA GLU A 82 8.56 -19.45 0.86
C GLU A 82 9.93 -20.13 0.79
N ALA A 83 10.88 -19.61 0.03
CA ALA A 83 12.25 -20.09 -0.01
C ALA A 83 12.96 -19.97 1.35
N ALA A 84 12.57 -19.00 2.16
CA ALA A 84 13.04 -18.84 3.54
C ALA A 84 12.27 -19.70 4.56
N GLY A 85 11.34 -20.53 4.13
CA GLY A 85 10.53 -21.39 4.99
C GLY A 85 9.33 -20.69 5.63
N ILE A 86 8.92 -19.54 5.10
CA ILE A 86 7.79 -18.75 5.61
C ILE A 86 6.61 -18.93 4.67
N ALA A 87 5.50 -19.46 5.21
CA ALA A 87 4.25 -19.58 4.47
C ALA A 87 3.66 -18.18 4.21
N VAL A 88 3.18 -17.95 2.99
CA VAL A 88 2.65 -16.66 2.55
C VAL A 88 1.24 -16.82 2.00
N GLY A 89 0.30 -15.99 2.50
CA GLY A 89 -1.03 -15.86 1.93
C GLY A 89 -1.02 -14.98 0.68
N ARG A 90 -1.96 -15.22 -0.21
CA ARG A 90 -2.17 -14.43 -1.42
C ARG A 90 -3.60 -13.92 -1.45
N SER A 91 -3.80 -12.63 -1.64
CA SER A 91 -5.11 -12.03 -1.80
C SER A 91 -5.26 -11.47 -3.19
N ALA A 92 -6.26 -11.93 -3.92
CA ALA A 92 -6.56 -11.41 -5.27
C ALA A 92 -7.18 -10.01 -5.24
N GLU A 93 -7.73 -9.58 -4.10
CA GLU A 93 -8.59 -8.40 -4.00
C GLU A 93 -8.11 -7.33 -3.01
N ARG A 94 -7.11 -7.63 -2.18
CA ARG A 94 -6.69 -6.66 -1.16
C ARG A 94 -6.26 -5.35 -1.79
N GLY A 95 -6.95 -4.29 -1.43
CA GLY A 95 -6.62 -2.92 -1.82
C GLY A 95 -5.54 -2.28 -0.95
N LEU A 96 -5.36 -0.99 -1.14
CA LEU A 96 -4.40 -0.16 -0.41
C LEU A 96 -5.12 0.57 0.73
N ASP A 97 -4.77 0.26 1.96
CA ASP A 97 -5.29 0.92 3.16
C ASP A 97 -4.57 2.25 3.43
N HIS A 98 -5.02 3.00 4.44
CA HIS A 98 -4.46 4.32 4.73
C HIS A 98 -3.00 4.30 5.24
N GLY A 99 -2.48 3.14 5.58
CA GLY A 99 -1.06 2.95 5.84
C GLY A 99 -0.23 2.81 4.55
N ALA A 100 -0.89 2.53 3.43
CA ALA A 100 -0.25 2.36 2.13
C ALA A 100 -0.40 3.59 1.23
N TRP A 101 -1.59 4.20 1.20
CA TRP A 101 -1.84 5.41 0.41
C TRP A 101 -1.71 6.68 1.24
#